data_948bc34d170d8935e240bc19acc92683
#
_entry.id   948bc34d170d8935e240bc19acc92683
#
_cell.length_a   1.000
_cell.length_b   1.000
_cell.length_c   1.000
_cell.angle_alpha   90.00
_cell.angle_beta   90.00
_cell.angle_gamma   90.00
#
_symmetry.space_group_name_H-M   'P 1'
#
loop_
_entity.id
_entity.type
_entity.pdbx_description
1 polymer ?
#
loop_
_entity_poly.entity_id
_entity_poly.type
_entity_poly.pdbx_seq_one_letter_code
_entity_poly.pdbx_strand_id
1 'polypeptide(L)'
;MPKREDIKSILIIGAGPIVIGQACEFDYSGTQATQALKEEGYRIILVNSNPATIMTDPNLADATYIEPITVEYIEAIIKKEKPDAILPTVGGQTALNIAMDLNEKGILKKYNIELIGAQVDAINKAEDREQFKAAMDEIGIDTAQGGFVHSWEEAEALLDNIQSVSYTHLRAHETET
;
A
#
# COMPACT_ATOMS: atom_id res chain seq x y z
N MET A 1 19.10 -11.06 5.09
CA MET A 1 19.43 -10.01 6.09
C MET A 1 19.23 -10.61 7.45
N PRO A 2 20.01 -10.24 8.46
CA PRO A 2 19.77 -10.76 9.80
C PRO A 2 18.41 -10.27 10.32
N LYS A 3 17.77 -11.08 11.17
CA LYS A 3 16.52 -10.73 11.86
C LYS A 3 16.72 -9.44 12.66
N ARG A 4 15.71 -8.57 12.66
CA ARG A 4 15.67 -7.39 13.51
C ARG A 4 15.22 -7.77 14.92
N GLU A 5 16.12 -7.63 15.89
CA GLU A 5 15.87 -8.00 17.28
C GLU A 5 15.11 -6.91 18.07
N ASP A 6 15.10 -5.68 17.53
CA ASP A 6 14.40 -4.52 18.10
C ASP A 6 12.87 -4.56 17.84
N ILE A 7 12.41 -5.33 16.85
CA ILE A 7 11.00 -5.56 16.55
C ILE A 7 10.61 -6.95 17.11
N LYS A 8 9.51 -7.01 17.86
CA LYS A 8 8.95 -8.26 18.41
C LYS A 8 7.57 -8.58 17.88
N SER A 9 6.81 -7.55 17.55
CA SER A 9 5.43 -7.68 17.10
C SER A 9 5.14 -6.79 15.90
N ILE A 10 4.41 -7.33 14.92
CA ILE A 10 4.11 -6.68 13.65
C ILE A 10 2.60 -6.71 13.41
N LEU A 11 2.02 -5.56 13.12
CA LEU A 11 0.65 -5.43 12.63
C LEU A 11 0.64 -5.48 11.10
N ILE A 12 -0.06 -6.45 10.54
CA ILE A 12 -0.28 -6.59 9.11
C ILE A 12 -1.69 -6.08 8.79
N ILE A 13 -1.81 -5.19 7.83
CA ILE A 13 -3.07 -4.65 7.37
C ILE A 13 -3.42 -5.32 6.04
N GLY A 14 -4.59 -5.98 5.99
CA GLY A 14 -5.10 -6.64 4.79
C GLY A 14 -5.75 -5.67 3.80
N ALA A 15 -6.12 -6.20 2.64
CA ALA A 15 -6.68 -5.43 1.54
C ALA A 15 -8.19 -5.13 1.68
N GLY A 16 -8.85 -5.71 2.65
CA GLY A 16 -10.31 -5.64 2.74
C GLY A 16 -11.02 -6.66 1.83
N PRO A 17 -12.23 -6.35 1.35
CA PRO A 17 -12.95 -7.21 0.44
C PRO A 17 -12.20 -7.40 -0.88
N ILE A 18 -12.22 -8.63 -1.41
CA ILE A 18 -11.68 -8.91 -2.75
C ILE A 18 -12.64 -8.32 -3.78
N VAL A 19 -12.15 -7.40 -4.57
CA VAL A 19 -12.89 -6.81 -5.70
C VAL A 19 -12.47 -7.51 -6.98
N ILE A 20 -13.43 -7.91 -7.81
CA ILE A 20 -13.15 -8.53 -9.12
C ILE A 20 -12.28 -7.59 -9.96
N GLY A 21 -11.16 -8.10 -10.46
CA GLY A 21 -10.18 -7.32 -11.24
C GLY A 21 -9.17 -6.55 -10.40
N GLN A 22 -9.29 -6.57 -9.07
CA GLN A 22 -8.26 -6.13 -8.13
C GLN A 22 -7.72 -7.33 -7.35
N ALA A 23 -6.48 -7.57 -7.56
CA ALA A 23 -5.51 -8.16 -6.65
C ALA A 23 -6.04 -9.19 -5.61
N CYS A 24 -6.61 -10.30 -6.05
CA CYS A 24 -6.75 -11.47 -5.18
C CYS A 24 -5.37 -11.97 -4.67
N GLU A 25 -4.29 -11.59 -5.34
CA GLU A 25 -2.92 -11.83 -4.91
C GLU A 25 -2.56 -11.20 -3.57
N PHE A 26 -3.23 -10.14 -3.13
CA PHE A 26 -2.97 -9.53 -1.82
C PHE A 26 -3.36 -10.45 -0.65
N ASP A 27 -4.40 -11.24 -0.79
CA ASP A 27 -4.77 -12.23 0.21
C ASP A 27 -3.68 -13.30 0.36
N TYR A 28 -3.17 -13.79 -0.77
CA TYR A 28 -2.06 -14.72 -0.80
C TYR A 28 -0.76 -14.07 -0.28
N SER A 29 -0.42 -12.88 -0.72
CA SER A 29 0.78 -12.17 -0.29
C SER A 29 0.77 -11.89 1.22
N GLY A 30 -0.38 -11.47 1.75
CA GLY A 30 -0.55 -11.25 3.19
C GLY A 30 -0.42 -12.54 4.00
N THR A 31 -0.95 -13.65 3.48
CA THR A 31 -0.81 -14.97 4.09
C THR A 31 0.66 -15.40 4.11
N GLN A 32 1.37 -15.28 2.99
CA GLN A 32 2.79 -15.64 2.90
C GLN A 32 3.67 -14.75 3.79
N ALA A 33 3.39 -13.45 3.83
CA ALA A 33 4.10 -12.54 4.73
C ALA A 33 3.88 -12.91 6.20
N THR A 34 2.66 -13.25 6.58
CA THR A 34 2.32 -13.69 7.95
C THR A 34 3.08 -14.96 8.32
N GLN A 35 3.10 -15.96 7.46
CA GLN A 35 3.82 -17.21 7.68
C GLN A 35 5.32 -16.99 7.81
N ALA A 36 5.93 -16.27 6.86
CA ALA A 36 7.35 -16.00 6.86
C ALA A 36 7.80 -15.22 8.10
N LEU A 37 7.07 -14.20 8.50
CA LEU A 37 7.39 -13.42 9.69
C LEU A 37 7.19 -14.22 10.99
N LYS A 38 6.20 -15.09 11.01
CA LYS A 38 5.97 -15.99 12.16
C LYS A 38 7.06 -17.04 12.28
N GLU A 39 7.54 -17.59 11.16
CA GLU A 39 8.70 -18.51 11.13
C GLU A 39 9.98 -17.84 11.63
N GLU A 40 10.16 -16.54 11.33
CA GLU A 40 11.24 -15.73 11.90
C GLU A 40 11.06 -15.41 13.39
N GLY A 41 9.91 -15.78 13.97
CA GLY A 41 9.62 -15.65 15.40
C GLY A 41 9.12 -14.29 15.83
N TYR A 42 8.49 -13.53 14.92
CA TYR A 42 7.73 -12.33 15.27
C TYR A 42 6.32 -12.70 15.73
N ARG A 43 5.76 -11.93 16.66
CA ARG A 43 4.34 -11.99 16.99
C ARG A 43 3.55 -11.23 15.94
N ILE A 44 2.60 -11.88 15.29
CA ILE A 44 1.83 -11.30 14.19
C ILE A 44 0.42 -10.97 14.63
N ILE A 45 0.05 -9.70 14.43
CA ILE A 45 -1.30 -9.18 14.57
C ILE A 45 -1.80 -8.90 13.16
N LEU A 46 -2.96 -9.43 12.82
CA LEU A 46 -3.56 -9.24 11.50
C LEU A 46 -4.89 -8.53 11.63
N VAL A 47 -5.15 -7.56 10.76
CA VAL A 47 -6.47 -6.95 10.58
C VAL A 47 -6.91 -7.02 9.13
N ASN A 48 -8.12 -7.50 8.90
CA ASN A 48 -8.77 -7.49 7.60
C ASN A 48 -10.28 -7.41 7.78
N SER A 49 -10.97 -6.67 6.93
CA SER A 49 -12.43 -6.54 7.01
C SER A 49 -13.19 -7.69 6.35
N ASN A 50 -12.51 -8.55 5.60
CA ASN A 50 -13.13 -9.70 4.95
C ASN A 50 -12.93 -10.97 5.81
N PRO A 51 -14.00 -11.58 6.32
CA PRO A 51 -13.91 -12.82 7.11
C PRO A 51 -13.68 -14.08 6.26
N ALA A 52 -13.87 -13.99 4.95
CA ALA A 52 -13.88 -15.14 4.05
C ALA A 52 -12.60 -15.25 3.20
N THR A 53 -11.46 -14.89 3.78
CA THR A 53 -10.15 -14.98 3.12
C THR A 53 -9.25 -15.98 3.84
N ILE A 54 -8.25 -16.54 3.12
CA ILE A 54 -7.23 -17.40 3.75
C ILE A 54 -6.41 -16.63 4.80
N MET A 55 -6.24 -15.33 4.59
CA MET A 55 -5.49 -14.46 5.49
C MET A 55 -6.13 -14.35 6.88
N THR A 56 -7.44 -14.48 6.99
CA THR A 56 -8.17 -14.40 8.27
C THR A 56 -8.38 -15.74 8.97
N ASP A 57 -7.71 -16.80 8.51
CA ASP A 57 -7.71 -18.08 9.23
C ASP A 57 -7.18 -17.87 10.67
N PRO A 58 -7.92 -18.31 11.71
CA PRO A 58 -7.53 -18.12 13.10
C PRO A 58 -6.19 -18.75 13.49
N ASN A 59 -5.70 -19.73 12.72
CA ASN A 59 -4.42 -20.40 12.99
C ASN A 59 -3.23 -19.70 12.34
N LEU A 60 -3.48 -18.72 11.47
CA LEU A 60 -2.43 -18.05 10.70
C LEU A 60 -1.64 -17.05 11.56
N ALA A 61 -2.32 -16.07 12.14
CA ALA A 61 -1.72 -15.04 12.97
C ALA A 61 -1.88 -15.34 14.49
N ASP A 62 -1.12 -14.66 15.32
CA ASP A 62 -1.24 -14.78 16.79
C ASP A 62 -2.47 -14.03 17.31
N ALA A 63 -2.89 -12.99 16.60
CA ALA A 63 -4.15 -12.28 16.84
C ALA A 63 -4.75 -11.83 15.51
N THR A 64 -6.00 -12.21 15.24
CA THR A 64 -6.72 -11.85 14.02
C THR A 64 -7.91 -10.97 14.37
N TYR A 65 -8.02 -9.82 13.71
CA TYR A 65 -9.11 -8.86 13.83
C TYR A 65 -9.88 -8.80 12.53
N ILE A 66 -11.17 -9.11 12.60
CA ILE A 66 -12.11 -8.96 11.48
C ILE A 66 -12.90 -7.69 11.75
N GLU A 67 -12.31 -6.56 11.37
CA GLU A 67 -12.81 -5.23 11.67
C GLU A 67 -12.68 -4.31 10.44
N PRO A 68 -13.45 -3.24 10.36
CA PRO A 68 -13.29 -2.25 9.30
C PRO A 68 -11.87 -1.67 9.30
N ILE A 69 -11.30 -1.54 8.09
CA ILE A 69 -9.97 -0.95 7.90
C ILE A 69 -10.12 0.58 7.89
N THR A 70 -10.31 1.16 9.07
CA THR A 70 -10.34 2.61 9.29
C THR A 70 -9.36 3.01 10.38
N VAL A 71 -9.00 4.29 10.41
CA VAL A 71 -8.03 4.80 11.39
C VAL A 71 -8.46 4.53 12.82
N GLU A 72 -9.75 4.66 13.11
CA GLU A 72 -10.31 4.49 14.47
C GLU A 72 -10.15 3.05 14.95
N TYR A 73 -10.49 2.08 14.10
CA TYR A 73 -10.35 0.65 14.44
C TYR A 73 -8.89 0.24 14.53
N ILE A 74 -8.04 0.71 13.60
CA ILE A 74 -6.61 0.42 13.64
C ILE A 74 -5.97 1.03 14.90
N GLU A 75 -6.31 2.28 15.26
CA GLU A 75 -5.81 2.88 16.51
C GLU A 75 -6.26 2.10 17.74
N ALA A 76 -7.51 1.59 17.77
CA ALA A 76 -7.99 0.76 18.86
C ALA A 76 -7.20 -0.56 19.00
N ILE A 77 -6.89 -1.20 17.85
CA ILE A 77 -6.04 -2.40 17.81
C ILE A 77 -4.63 -2.07 18.30
N ILE A 78 -4.04 -0.98 17.83
CA ILE A 78 -2.72 -0.49 18.26
C ILE A 78 -2.67 -0.28 19.77
N LYS A 79 -3.68 0.35 20.36
CA LYS A 79 -3.76 0.56 21.81
C LYS A 79 -3.76 -0.75 22.59
N LYS A 80 -4.47 -1.75 22.08
CA LYS A 80 -4.63 -3.06 22.72
C LYS A 80 -3.39 -3.93 22.57
N GLU A 81 -2.88 -4.05 21.36
CA GLU A 81 -1.83 -5.01 20.98
C GLU A 81 -0.41 -4.44 21.09
N LYS A 82 -0.27 -3.11 20.98
CA LYS A 82 1.00 -2.37 21.05
C LYS A 82 2.07 -2.97 20.12
N PRO A 83 1.80 -3.03 18.80
CA PRO A 83 2.78 -3.52 17.85
C PRO A 83 3.99 -2.58 17.78
N ASP A 84 5.16 -3.14 17.53
CA ASP A 84 6.39 -2.37 17.31
C ASP A 84 6.45 -1.81 15.89
N ALA A 85 5.86 -2.53 14.94
CA ALA A 85 5.87 -2.15 13.53
C ALA A 85 4.54 -2.45 12.84
N ILE A 86 4.30 -1.75 11.70
CA ILE A 86 3.18 -1.99 10.79
C ILE A 86 3.73 -2.34 9.41
N LEU A 87 3.19 -3.41 8.79
CA LEU A 87 3.45 -3.81 7.42
C LEU A 87 2.21 -3.52 6.55
N PRO A 88 2.18 -2.40 5.80
CA PRO A 88 1.04 -2.05 4.96
C PRO A 88 1.14 -2.59 3.53
N THR A 89 2.32 -3.00 3.08
CA THR A 89 2.62 -3.26 1.67
C THR A 89 1.94 -4.50 1.09
N VAL A 90 1.38 -5.35 1.92
CA VAL A 90 0.67 -6.58 1.50
C VAL A 90 -0.85 -6.44 1.46
N GLY A 91 -1.38 -5.26 1.76
CA GLY A 91 -2.81 -4.96 1.79
C GLY A 91 -3.29 -4.03 0.67
N GLY A 92 -2.46 -3.82 -0.37
CA GLY A 92 -2.78 -2.94 -1.49
C GLY A 92 -3.01 -1.49 -1.10
N GLN A 93 -3.68 -0.74 -1.97
CA GLN A 93 -3.93 0.69 -1.78
C GLN A 93 -4.68 1.01 -0.48
N THR A 94 -5.60 0.14 -0.07
CA THR A 94 -6.35 0.33 1.18
C THR A 94 -5.42 0.40 2.38
N ALA A 95 -4.46 -0.52 2.48
CA ALA A 95 -3.52 -0.54 3.61
C ALA A 95 -2.50 0.61 3.54
N LEU A 96 -2.06 0.98 2.32
CA LEU A 96 -1.15 2.12 2.13
C LEU A 96 -1.82 3.43 2.53
N ASN A 97 -3.05 3.68 2.08
CA ASN A 97 -3.80 4.88 2.45
C ASN A 97 -3.99 4.98 3.98
N ILE A 98 -4.36 3.90 4.63
CA ILE A 98 -4.48 3.87 6.10
C ILE A 98 -3.14 4.14 6.78
N ALA A 99 -2.04 3.59 6.29
CA ALA A 99 -0.72 3.86 6.84
C ALA A 99 -0.35 5.35 6.74
N MET A 100 -0.69 5.98 5.62
CA MET A 100 -0.50 7.43 5.43
C MET A 100 -1.37 8.24 6.38
N ASP A 101 -2.66 7.92 6.50
CA ASP A 101 -3.59 8.58 7.43
C ASP A 101 -3.12 8.45 8.89
N LEU A 102 -2.62 7.27 9.29
CA LEU A 102 -2.05 7.06 10.64
C LEU A 102 -0.82 7.93 10.88
N ASN A 103 0.01 8.11 9.86
CA ASN A 103 1.18 8.99 9.94
C ASN A 103 0.77 10.46 10.04
N GLU A 104 -0.13 10.94 9.18
CA GLU A 104 -0.62 12.33 9.16
C GLU A 104 -1.30 12.71 10.47
N LYS A 105 -2.09 11.82 11.05
CA LYS A 105 -2.72 12.00 12.35
C LYS A 105 -1.75 11.86 13.53
N GLY A 106 -0.47 11.58 13.26
CA GLY A 106 0.58 11.44 14.28
C GLY A 106 0.45 10.19 15.16
N ILE A 107 -0.38 9.23 14.78
CA ILE A 107 -0.65 8.01 15.56
C ILE A 107 0.59 7.14 15.62
N LEU A 108 1.31 6.97 14.49
CA LEU A 108 2.56 6.20 14.44
C LEU A 108 3.58 6.75 15.45
N LYS A 109 3.78 8.06 15.45
CA LYS A 109 4.68 8.73 16.39
C LYS A 109 4.22 8.62 17.83
N LYS A 110 2.91 8.77 18.08
CA LYS A 110 2.29 8.69 19.41
C LYS A 110 2.53 7.34 20.09
N TYR A 111 2.49 6.25 19.31
CA TYR A 111 2.68 4.89 19.83
C TYR A 111 4.07 4.32 19.53
N ASN A 112 4.98 5.12 18.96
CA ASN A 112 6.33 4.73 18.59
C ASN A 112 6.36 3.49 17.67
N ILE A 113 5.56 3.52 16.61
CA ILE A 113 5.41 2.42 15.65
C ILE A 113 6.19 2.74 14.39
N GLU A 114 6.97 1.79 13.92
CA GLU A 114 7.72 1.89 12.67
C GLU A 114 6.90 1.34 11.49
N LEU A 115 6.92 2.02 10.34
CA LEU A 115 6.47 1.44 9.08
C LEU A 115 7.59 0.59 8.48
N ILE A 116 7.31 -0.67 8.22
CA ILE A 116 8.24 -1.59 7.56
C ILE A 116 7.73 -1.96 6.17
N GLY A 117 8.66 -2.38 5.28
CA GLY A 117 8.35 -2.67 3.88
C GLY A 117 8.43 -1.44 2.98
N ALA A 118 7.75 -0.36 3.33
CA ALA A 118 7.87 0.93 2.64
C ALA A 118 7.80 2.09 3.65
N GLN A 119 8.64 3.07 3.47
CA GLN A 119 8.65 4.30 4.27
C GLN A 119 7.67 5.32 3.68
N VAL A 120 7.18 6.24 4.52
CA VAL A 120 6.23 7.29 4.12
C VAL A 120 6.66 8.04 2.87
N ASP A 121 7.93 8.47 2.83
CA ASP A 121 8.47 9.23 1.70
C ASP A 121 8.49 8.40 0.40
N ALA A 122 8.76 7.10 0.51
CA ALA A 122 8.74 6.19 -0.64
C ALA A 122 7.32 5.97 -1.15
N ILE A 123 6.35 5.86 -0.26
CA ILE A 123 4.93 5.73 -0.63
C ILE A 123 4.47 7.01 -1.34
N ASN A 124 4.75 8.19 -0.79
CA ASN A 124 4.38 9.46 -1.39
C ASN A 124 4.99 9.63 -2.80
N LYS A 125 6.29 9.35 -2.95
CA LYS A 125 6.96 9.43 -4.26
C LYS A 125 6.40 8.45 -5.27
N ALA A 126 5.95 7.27 -4.84
CA ALA A 126 5.40 6.27 -5.74
C ALA A 126 3.95 6.59 -6.17
N GLU A 127 3.19 7.23 -5.32
CA GLU A 127 1.76 7.49 -5.55
C GLU A 127 1.48 8.85 -6.18
N ASP A 128 2.29 9.85 -5.86
CA ASP A 128 2.19 11.18 -6.42
C ASP A 128 2.87 11.22 -7.80
N ARG A 129 2.08 11.47 -8.85
CA ARG A 129 2.58 11.46 -10.23
C ARG A 129 3.64 12.51 -10.51
N GLU A 130 3.54 13.69 -9.89
CA GLU A 130 4.52 14.77 -10.05
C GLU A 130 5.84 14.38 -9.40
N GLN A 131 5.77 13.89 -8.15
CA GLN A 131 6.96 13.46 -7.43
C GLN A 131 7.62 12.25 -8.11
N PHE A 132 6.82 11.31 -8.61
CA PHE A 132 7.33 10.17 -9.36
C PHE A 132 8.06 10.61 -10.63
N LYS A 133 7.44 11.50 -11.42
CA LYS A 133 8.06 12.03 -12.64
C LYS A 133 9.38 12.76 -12.32
N ALA A 134 9.36 13.64 -11.32
CA ALA A 134 10.56 14.34 -10.88
C ALA A 134 11.68 13.38 -10.44
N ALA A 135 11.34 12.30 -9.73
CA ALA A 135 12.30 11.28 -9.32
C ALA A 135 12.87 10.50 -10.52
N MET A 136 12.07 10.22 -11.54
CA MET A 136 12.54 9.57 -12.78
C MET A 136 13.45 10.48 -13.58
N ASP A 137 13.10 11.76 -13.69
CA ASP A 137 13.94 12.78 -14.37
C ASP A 137 15.30 12.95 -13.66
N GLU A 138 15.31 12.91 -12.32
CA GLU A 138 16.54 13.02 -11.51
C GLU A 138 17.53 11.88 -11.79
N ILE A 139 17.03 10.67 -12.00
CA ILE A 139 17.86 9.49 -12.29
C ILE A 139 18.07 9.24 -13.79
N GLY A 140 17.57 10.13 -14.65
CA GLY A 140 17.74 10.06 -16.10
C GLY A 140 16.94 8.96 -16.78
N ILE A 141 15.80 8.57 -16.21
CA ILE A 141 14.86 7.62 -16.84
C ILE A 141 13.78 8.41 -17.56
N ASP A 142 13.66 8.18 -18.87
CA ASP A 142 12.63 8.79 -19.70
C ASP A 142 11.24 8.33 -19.28
N THR A 143 10.35 9.28 -19.08
CA THR A 143 8.92 9.05 -18.87
C THR A 143 8.12 9.49 -20.09
N ALA A 144 6.86 9.05 -20.18
CA ALA A 144 5.98 9.51 -21.25
C ALA A 144 5.89 11.04 -21.24
N GLN A 145 5.93 11.65 -22.44
CA GLN A 145 5.73 13.10 -22.59
C GLN A 145 4.35 13.46 -22.07
N GLY A 146 4.31 14.41 -21.15
CA GLY A 146 3.07 14.83 -20.51
C GLY A 146 3.34 15.91 -19.47
N GLY A 147 2.28 16.48 -18.95
CA GLY A 147 2.32 17.48 -17.89
C GLY A 147 1.07 17.43 -17.03
N PHE A 148 1.11 18.15 -15.94
CA PHE A 148 -0.01 18.29 -15.02
C PHE A 148 -0.73 19.59 -15.37
N VAL A 149 -2.04 19.54 -15.49
CA VAL A 149 -2.87 20.67 -15.87
C VAL A 149 -4.07 20.74 -14.91
N HIS A 150 -4.43 21.97 -14.53
CA HIS A 150 -5.54 22.23 -13.62
C HIS A 150 -6.65 23.07 -14.30
N SER A 151 -6.43 23.47 -15.56
CA SER A 151 -7.41 24.21 -16.36
C SER A 151 -7.45 23.69 -17.80
N TRP A 152 -8.52 24.05 -18.54
CA TRP A 152 -8.64 23.70 -19.95
C TRP A 152 -7.60 24.43 -20.80
N GLU A 153 -7.33 25.69 -20.50
CA GLU A 153 -6.37 26.53 -21.20
C GLU A 153 -4.94 25.97 -21.07
N GLU A 154 -4.57 25.48 -19.88
CA GLU A 154 -3.30 24.79 -19.66
C GLU A 154 -3.22 23.49 -20.45
N ALA A 155 -4.34 22.74 -20.55
CA ALA A 155 -4.40 21.51 -21.33
C ALA A 155 -4.20 21.77 -22.83
N GLU A 156 -4.82 22.80 -23.39
CA GLU A 156 -4.61 23.20 -24.80
C GLU A 156 -3.16 23.57 -25.07
N ALA A 157 -2.56 24.39 -24.20
CA ALA A 157 -1.17 24.80 -24.35
C ALA A 157 -0.18 23.61 -24.23
N LEU A 158 -0.52 22.61 -23.43
CA LEU A 158 0.29 21.41 -23.29
C LEU A 158 0.17 20.50 -24.51
N LEU A 159 -1.04 20.36 -25.08
CA LEU A 159 -1.28 19.53 -26.26
C LEU A 159 -0.46 19.95 -27.47
N ASP A 160 -0.23 21.24 -27.66
CA ASP A 160 0.59 21.78 -28.76
C ASP A 160 2.05 21.32 -28.66
N ASN A 161 2.51 20.94 -27.46
CA ASN A 161 3.88 20.49 -27.20
C ASN A 161 4.02 18.95 -27.17
N ILE A 162 2.91 18.22 -27.09
CA ILE A 162 2.91 16.76 -27.02
C ILE A 162 2.62 16.21 -28.41
N GLN A 163 3.58 15.46 -28.98
CA GLN A 163 3.30 14.66 -30.16
C GLN A 163 2.40 13.48 -29.75
N SER A 164 1.10 13.59 -30.08
CA SER A 164 0.13 12.55 -29.76
C SER A 164 0.44 11.26 -30.50
N VAL A 165 0.72 10.20 -29.73
CA VAL A 165 0.91 8.83 -30.23
C VAL A 165 -0.19 7.89 -29.70
N SER A 166 -1.35 8.44 -29.41
CA SER A 166 -2.42 7.73 -28.68
C SER A 166 -2.89 6.42 -29.29
N TYR A 167 -2.64 6.18 -30.58
CA TYR A 167 -3.06 4.95 -31.25
C TYR A 167 -1.96 3.91 -31.47
N THR A 168 -0.71 4.22 -31.19
CA THR A 168 0.40 3.27 -31.45
C THR A 168 0.54 2.20 -30.36
N HIS A 169 -0.16 2.33 -29.23
CA HIS A 169 -0.06 1.44 -28.08
C HIS A 169 -1.37 0.74 -27.70
N LEU A 170 -2.40 0.81 -28.56
CA LEU A 170 -3.62 0.02 -28.37
C LEU A 170 -3.31 -1.47 -28.50
N ARG A 171 -3.78 -2.24 -27.54
CA ARG A 171 -3.72 -3.71 -27.60
C ARG A 171 -4.74 -4.20 -28.63
N ALA A 172 -4.43 -5.31 -29.32
CA ALA A 172 -5.30 -5.85 -30.36
C ALA A 172 -6.75 -6.09 -29.89
N HIS A 173 -6.96 -6.51 -28.65
CA HIS A 173 -8.30 -6.73 -28.07
C HIS A 173 -9.07 -5.44 -27.73
N GLU A 174 -8.42 -4.27 -27.74
CA GLU A 174 -9.08 -2.97 -27.53
C GLU A 174 -9.66 -2.40 -28.83
N THR A 175 -9.32 -2.98 -29.95
CA THR A 175 -9.78 -2.57 -31.30
C THR A 175 -10.88 -3.47 -31.88
N GLU A 176 -11.19 -4.60 -31.22
CA GLU A 176 -12.27 -5.49 -31.61
C GLU A 176 -13.59 -5.05 -30.94
N THR A 177 -14.37 -4.25 -31.64
CA THR A 177 -15.78 -3.95 -31.34
C THR A 177 -16.66 -4.29 -32.53
#